data_3b99ccb39a59704720d5ff8f8db75367
#
_entry.id   3b99ccb39a59704720d5ff8f8db75367
#
_cell.length_a   1.000
_cell.length_b   1.000
_cell.length_c   1.000
_cell.angle_alpha   90.00
_cell.angle_beta   90.00
_cell.angle_gamma   90.00
#
_symmetry.space_group_name_H-M   'P 1'
#
loop_
_entity.id
_entity.type
_entity.pdbx_description
1 polymer ?
#
loop_
_entity_poly.entity_id
_entity_poly.type
_entity_poly.pdbx_seq_one_letter_code
_entity_poly.pdbx_strand_id
1 'polypeptide(L)'
;MRHKVFAVFDSKAEAYLQPFFSYTAGQATRSFSDAVLDSGHQFHKHAGDYTLFQIGEYDETTAKLVDVTNMNLGTALEYLSRQNVIKFPASSEG
;
A
#
# COMPACT_ATOMS: atom_id res chain seq x y z
N MET A 1 -10.42 4.72 -19.42
CA MET A 1 -10.37 4.74 -17.96
C MET A 1 -8.94 4.54 -17.49
N ARG A 2 -8.56 5.21 -16.44
CA ARG A 2 -7.19 5.13 -15.95
C ARG A 2 -7.09 4.30 -14.70
N HIS A 3 -6.09 3.42 -14.68
CA HIS A 3 -5.71 2.71 -13.46
C HIS A 3 -4.54 3.45 -12.82
N LYS A 4 -4.48 3.43 -11.53
CA LYS A 4 -3.28 3.89 -10.83
C LYS A 4 -2.35 2.71 -10.64
N VAL A 5 -1.05 2.98 -10.69
CA VAL A 5 -0.02 1.95 -10.57
C VAL A 5 0.70 2.13 -9.25
N PHE A 6 0.86 1.04 -8.53
CA PHE A 6 1.45 1.07 -7.19
C PHE A 6 2.57 0.04 -7.09
N ALA A 7 3.49 0.29 -6.18
CA ALA A 7 4.52 -0.68 -5.85
C ALA A 7 4.91 -0.52 -4.40
N VAL A 8 5.33 -1.62 -3.79
CA VAL A 8 5.81 -1.61 -2.41
C VAL A 8 7.32 -1.61 -2.43
N PHE A 9 7.92 -0.68 -1.72
CA PHE A 9 9.38 -0.63 -1.58
C PHE A 9 9.80 -1.46 -0.38
N ASP A 10 10.77 -2.35 -0.61
CA ASP A 10 11.36 -3.17 0.44
C ASP A 10 12.71 -2.57 0.78
N SER A 11 12.82 -1.93 1.95
CA SER A 11 14.04 -1.23 2.33
C SER A 11 15.20 -2.17 2.59
N LYS A 12 14.94 -3.42 2.97
CA LYS A 12 16.01 -4.40 3.19
C LYS A 12 16.61 -4.86 1.87
N ALA A 13 15.77 -5.07 0.87
CA ALA A 13 16.24 -5.45 -0.46
C ALA A 13 16.69 -4.24 -1.27
N GLU A 14 16.34 -3.03 -0.83
CA GLU A 14 16.60 -1.79 -1.55
C GLU A 14 16.03 -1.83 -2.96
N ALA A 15 14.80 -2.34 -3.07
CA ALA A 15 14.13 -2.52 -4.35
C ALA A 15 12.62 -2.49 -4.18
N TYR A 16 11.94 -2.16 -5.26
CA TYR A 16 10.48 -2.23 -5.29
C TYR A 16 10.06 -3.64 -5.66
N LEU A 17 8.97 -4.08 -5.06
CA LEU A 17 8.36 -5.34 -5.42
C LEU A 17 7.59 -5.17 -6.73
N GLN A 18 6.98 -6.24 -7.21
CA GLN A 18 6.25 -6.21 -8.47
C GLN A 18 5.12 -5.19 -8.39
N PRO A 19 4.96 -4.32 -9.41
CA PRO A 19 3.90 -3.32 -9.38
C PRO A 19 2.53 -3.96 -9.56
N PHE A 20 1.50 -3.26 -9.08
CA PHE A 20 0.13 -3.71 -9.25
C PHE A 20 -0.74 -2.51 -9.59
N PHE A 21 -1.91 -2.80 -10.14
CA PHE A 21 -2.84 -1.80 -10.64
C PHE A 21 -4.08 -1.76 -9.75
N SER A 22 -4.62 -0.56 -9.60
CA SER A 22 -5.88 -0.38 -8.90
C SER A 22 -6.54 0.88 -9.44
N TYR A 23 -7.87 0.94 -9.40
CA TYR A 23 -8.55 2.12 -9.89
C TYR A 23 -8.38 3.32 -8.98
N THR A 24 -8.25 3.09 -7.68
CA THR A 24 -8.12 4.18 -6.72
C THR A 24 -7.02 3.88 -5.72
N ALA A 25 -6.47 4.96 -5.14
CA ALA A 25 -5.52 4.80 -4.05
C ALA A 25 -6.16 4.10 -2.85
N GLY A 26 -7.45 4.34 -2.63
CA GLY A 26 -8.16 3.70 -1.52
C GLY A 26 -8.20 2.19 -1.65
N GLN A 27 -8.43 1.67 -2.86
CA GLN A 27 -8.41 0.23 -3.08
C GLN A 27 -7.01 -0.34 -2.87
N ALA A 28 -5.99 0.38 -3.35
CA ALA A 28 -4.61 -0.07 -3.19
C ALA A 28 -4.20 -0.10 -1.73
N THR A 29 -4.56 0.95 -0.97
CA THR A 29 -4.21 1.00 0.44
C THR A 29 -4.97 -0.07 1.23
N ARG A 30 -6.20 -0.39 0.83
CA ARG A 30 -6.94 -1.47 1.47
C ARG A 30 -6.25 -2.81 1.23
N SER A 31 -5.85 -3.09 -0.01
CA SER A 31 -5.14 -4.33 -0.32
C SER A 31 -3.84 -4.45 0.46
N PHE A 32 -3.10 -3.34 0.53
CA PHE A 32 -1.86 -3.30 1.29
C PHE A 32 -2.13 -3.52 2.78
N SER A 33 -3.15 -2.85 3.31
CA SER A 33 -3.54 -2.98 4.71
C SER A 33 -3.94 -4.42 5.05
N ASP A 34 -4.70 -5.06 4.16
CA ASP A 34 -5.10 -6.46 4.37
C ASP A 34 -3.88 -7.36 4.48
N ALA A 35 -2.89 -7.15 3.61
CA ALA A 35 -1.67 -7.94 3.66
C ALA A 35 -0.88 -7.66 4.94
N VAL A 36 -0.84 -6.40 5.36
CA VAL A 36 -0.13 -6.01 6.59
C VAL A 36 -0.76 -6.67 7.81
N LEU A 37 -2.08 -6.80 7.81
CA LEU A 37 -2.79 -7.36 8.96
C LEU A 37 -2.80 -8.88 8.97
N ASP A 38 -2.36 -9.51 7.88
CA ASP A 38 -2.26 -10.97 7.80
C ASP A 38 -0.97 -11.42 8.50
N SER A 39 -1.10 -12.03 9.66
CA SER A 39 0.06 -12.40 10.48
C SER A 39 1.00 -13.38 9.79
N GLY A 40 0.54 -14.06 8.76
CA GLY A 40 1.40 -14.95 7.97
C GLY A 40 2.16 -14.26 6.87
N HIS A 41 1.88 -13.00 6.61
CA HIS A 41 2.47 -12.27 5.49
C HIS A 41 3.74 -11.54 5.93
N GLN A 42 4.69 -11.42 4.99
CA GLN A 42 5.95 -10.70 5.28
C GLN A 42 5.70 -9.25 5.68
N PHE A 43 4.67 -8.63 5.11
CA PHE A 43 4.36 -7.24 5.43
C PHE A 43 3.97 -7.08 6.89
N HIS A 44 3.44 -8.10 7.51
CA HIS A 44 3.14 -8.10 8.93
C HIS A 44 4.41 -8.36 9.75
N LYS A 45 5.16 -9.40 9.35
CA LYS A 45 6.33 -9.85 10.11
C LYS A 45 7.44 -8.82 10.14
N HIS A 46 7.58 -8.06 9.06
CA HIS A 46 8.66 -7.07 8.91
C HIS A 46 8.09 -5.71 8.52
N ALA A 47 7.08 -5.28 9.27
CA ALA A 47 6.27 -4.13 8.88
C ALA A 47 7.07 -2.84 8.72
N GLY A 48 8.17 -2.71 9.43
CA GLY A 48 9.01 -1.51 9.29
C GLY A 48 9.78 -1.41 7.99
N ASP A 49 9.82 -2.49 7.21
CA ASP A 49 10.64 -2.54 6.00
C ASP A 49 9.88 -2.19 4.72
N TYR A 50 8.55 -2.19 4.74
CA TYR A 50 7.73 -2.07 3.53
C TYR A 50 6.96 -0.77 3.50
N THR A 51 7.01 -0.09 2.35
CA THR A 51 6.32 1.19 2.14
C THR A 51 5.56 1.14 0.82
N LEU A 52 4.30 1.55 0.85
CA LEU A 52 3.47 1.58 -0.35
C LEU A 52 3.65 2.92 -1.07
N PHE A 53 3.88 2.85 -2.38
CA PHE A 53 3.98 4.05 -3.22
C PHE A 53 3.02 3.97 -4.39
N GLN A 54 2.49 5.11 -4.78
CA GLN A 54 1.86 5.25 -6.09
C GLN A 54 2.95 5.74 -7.04
N ILE A 55 3.17 5.02 -8.14
CA ILE A 55 4.30 5.28 -9.02
C ILE A 55 3.89 5.73 -10.42
N GLY A 56 2.61 5.65 -10.76
CA GLY A 56 2.19 6.07 -12.09
C GLY A 56 0.73 5.88 -12.34
N GLU A 57 0.34 6.05 -13.61
CA GLU A 57 -1.01 5.82 -14.09
C GLU A 57 -0.94 5.07 -15.42
N TYR A 58 -1.94 4.25 -15.68
CA TYR A 58 -2.04 3.49 -16.90
C TYR A 58 -3.38 3.79 -17.57
N ASP A 59 -3.33 4.22 -18.83
CA ASP A 59 -4.53 4.49 -19.60
C ASP A 59 -4.84 3.25 -20.44
N GLU A 60 -5.88 2.53 -20.06
CA GLU A 60 -6.21 1.28 -20.73
C GLU A 60 -6.74 1.51 -22.16
N THR A 61 -7.16 2.71 -22.49
CA THR A 61 -7.63 3.03 -23.83
C THR A 61 -6.48 3.15 -24.80
N THR A 62 -5.36 3.72 -24.37
CA THR A 62 -4.21 3.99 -25.23
C THR A 62 -3.01 3.11 -24.91
N ALA A 63 -3.08 2.35 -23.83
CA ALA A 63 -1.97 1.53 -23.32
C ALA A 63 -0.75 2.36 -22.93
N LYS A 64 -0.97 3.62 -22.59
CA LYS A 64 0.13 4.49 -22.19
C LYS A 64 0.31 4.49 -20.69
N LEU A 65 1.57 4.42 -20.30
CA LEU A 65 1.97 4.56 -18.90
C LEU A 65 2.49 5.97 -18.70
N VAL A 66 2.01 6.61 -17.64
CA VAL A 66 2.44 7.95 -17.28
C VAL A 66 3.05 7.86 -15.89
N ASP A 67 4.31 8.26 -15.77
CA ASP A 67 4.93 8.29 -14.45
C ASP A 67 4.51 9.55 -13.72
N VAL A 68 4.41 9.42 -12.41
CA VAL A 68 4.15 10.53 -11.53
C VAL A 68 5.28 10.52 -10.51
N THR A 69 5.47 11.64 -9.81
CA THR A 69 6.39 11.64 -8.69
C THR A 69 5.90 10.59 -7.70
N ASN A 70 6.80 9.71 -7.29
CA ASN A 70 6.43 8.64 -6.37
C ASN A 70 5.81 9.22 -5.11
N MET A 71 4.58 8.79 -4.83
CA MET A 71 3.84 9.28 -3.67
C MET A 71 3.83 8.22 -2.58
N ASN A 72 4.41 8.56 -1.44
CA ASN A 72 4.45 7.69 -0.28
C ASN A 72 3.05 7.61 0.34
N LEU A 73 2.47 6.42 0.37
CA LEU A 73 1.14 6.21 0.92
C LEU A 73 1.18 5.57 2.31
N GLY A 74 2.37 5.39 2.86
CA GLY A 74 2.53 4.90 4.22
C GLY A 74 3.29 3.60 4.31
N THR A 75 3.89 3.36 5.46
CA THR A 75 4.61 2.12 5.75
C THR A 75 3.65 1.08 6.29
N ALA A 76 4.04 -0.19 6.16
CA ALA A 76 3.25 -1.27 6.76
C ALA A 76 3.11 -1.06 8.26
N LEU A 77 4.15 -0.55 8.89
CA LEU A 77 4.10 -0.29 10.34
C LEU A 77 3.02 0.72 10.69
N GLU A 78 2.87 1.76 9.88
CA GLU A 78 1.83 2.76 10.10
C GLU A 78 0.43 2.15 10.01
N TYR A 79 0.20 1.29 9.01
CA TYR A 79 -1.09 0.64 8.85
C TYR A 79 -1.39 -0.30 10.02
N LEU A 80 -0.37 -1.02 10.47
CA LEU A 80 -0.53 -1.89 11.62
C LEU A 80 -0.86 -1.08 12.87
N SER A 81 -0.20 0.04 13.07
CA SER A 81 -0.44 0.92 14.22
C SER A 81 -1.83 1.54 14.17
N ARG A 82 -2.26 1.96 13.00
CA ARG A 82 -3.60 2.54 12.84
C ARG A 82 -4.67 1.54 13.23
N GLN A 83 -4.51 0.29 12.81
CA GLN A 83 -5.48 -0.74 13.13
C GLN A 83 -5.57 -0.93 14.64
N ASN A 84 -4.43 -0.94 15.31
CA ASN A 84 -4.41 -1.07 16.77
C ASN A 84 -5.06 0.12 17.44
N VAL A 85 -4.80 1.32 16.95
CA VAL A 85 -5.38 2.54 17.50
C VAL A 85 -6.89 2.55 17.29
N ILE A 86 -7.34 2.13 16.11
CA ILE A 86 -8.76 2.10 15.79
C ILE A 86 -9.52 1.16 16.72
N LYS A 87 -8.89 0.05 17.07
CA LYS A 87 -9.55 -0.92 17.94
C LYS A 87 -9.91 -0.31 19.29
N PHE A 88 -9.00 0.45 19.87
CA PHE A 88 -9.27 1.05 21.17
C PHE A 88 -10.40 2.08 21.13
N PRO A 89 -10.39 3.01 20.21
CA PRO A 89 -11.49 3.96 20.14
C PRO A 89 -12.83 3.27 19.93
N ALA A 90 -12.89 2.27 19.10
CA ALA A 90 -14.12 1.54 18.84
C ALA A 90 -14.65 0.91 20.11
N SER A 91 -13.78 0.31 20.90
CA SER A 91 -14.21 -0.33 22.14
C SER A 91 -14.61 0.71 23.17
N SER A 92 -13.97 1.86 23.18
CA SER A 92 -14.30 2.90 24.17
C SER A 92 -15.63 3.54 23.87
N GLU A 93 -16.05 3.52 22.65
CA GLU A 93 -17.37 4.07 22.28
C GLU A 93 -18.49 3.14 22.64
N GLY A 94 -18.14 1.91 22.76
CA GLY A 94 -19.12 0.85 22.99
C GLY A 94 -19.93 1.05 24.18
#